data_215f57fc948b9e4c5d0fe813ef025e08
#
_entry.id   215f57fc948b9e4c5d0fe813ef025e08
#
_cell.length_a   1.000
_cell.length_b   1.000
_cell.length_c   1.000
_cell.angle_alpha   90.00
_cell.angle_beta   90.00
_cell.angle_gamma   90.00
#
_symmetry.space_group_name_H-M   'P 1'
#
loop_
_entity.id
_entity.type
_entity.pdbx_description
1 polymer ?
#
loop_
_entity_poly.entity_id
_entity_poly.type
_entity_poly.pdbx_seq_one_letter_code
_entity_poly.pdbx_strand_id
1 'polypeptide(L)'
;MTDLRVVGGDLLPPADGRRHLLSIADLIRDDVERLLATARSFAHSQERENKKLPTLRGRLILNVFYESSTRTSSSFELAAKRLSADTMTLKSIGSSVDKGESLKDTAITLGAYDPDVIVIRHPQIGAPQLVARATEAHVEIGRASCRERV
;
A
#
# COMPACT_ATOMS: atom_id res chain seq x y z
N MET A 1 -25.24 5.73 -19.09
CA MET A 1 -23.95 6.42 -19.30
C MET A 1 -23.56 7.01 -17.97
N THR A 2 -22.95 6.20 -17.10
CA THR A 2 -22.64 6.61 -15.72
C THR A 2 -21.29 7.33 -15.74
N ASP A 3 -21.33 8.56 -15.28
CA ASP A 3 -20.26 9.55 -15.33
C ASP A 3 -18.99 9.05 -14.66
N LEU A 4 -17.95 8.81 -15.46
CA LEU A 4 -16.61 8.34 -15.07
C LEU A 4 -15.76 9.40 -14.36
N ARG A 5 -16.33 10.54 -13.99
CA ARG A 5 -15.61 11.66 -13.35
C ARG A 5 -15.16 11.39 -11.92
N VAL A 6 -15.62 10.29 -11.29
CA VAL A 6 -15.26 9.97 -9.90
C VAL A 6 -13.94 9.21 -9.80
N VAL A 7 -13.38 8.71 -10.90
CA VAL A 7 -12.16 7.88 -10.86
C VAL A 7 -10.88 8.67 -11.18
N GLY A 8 -11.00 9.93 -11.57
CA GLY A 8 -9.86 10.81 -11.85
C GLY A 8 -9.70 11.98 -10.87
N GLY A 9 -10.56 12.05 -9.87
CA GLY A 9 -10.37 12.97 -8.76
C GLY A 9 -9.39 12.37 -7.77
N ASP A 10 -8.48 13.18 -7.28
CA ASP A 10 -7.52 12.91 -6.23
C ASP A 10 -7.98 11.78 -5.34
N LEU A 11 -7.13 10.75 -5.15
CA LEU A 11 -7.29 9.81 -4.05
C LEU A 11 -7.50 10.68 -2.82
N LEU A 12 -8.76 10.83 -2.41
CA LEU A 12 -9.13 11.79 -1.40
C LEU A 12 -8.22 11.55 -0.20
N PRO A 13 -7.42 12.52 0.22
CA PRO A 13 -6.62 12.36 1.42
C PRO A 13 -7.57 11.94 2.55
N PRO A 14 -7.12 11.16 3.51
CA PRO A 14 -7.92 10.90 4.70
C PRO A 14 -8.45 12.22 5.25
N ALA A 15 -9.62 12.20 5.85
CA ALA A 15 -10.33 13.41 6.31
C ALA A 15 -9.48 14.31 7.23
N ASP A 16 -8.45 13.75 7.85
CA ASP A 16 -7.49 14.42 8.76
C ASP A 16 -6.12 14.72 8.12
N GLY A 17 -5.96 14.52 6.81
CA GLY A 17 -4.70 14.76 6.09
C GLY A 17 -3.61 13.72 6.38
N ARG A 18 -3.94 12.55 6.95
CA ARG A 18 -2.96 11.49 7.20
C ARG A 18 -2.29 11.05 5.91
N ARG A 19 -0.96 10.98 5.95
CA ARG A 19 -0.14 10.56 4.82
C ARG A 19 0.05 9.04 4.76
N HIS A 20 -0.10 8.34 5.89
CA HIS A 20 0.20 6.91 6.02
C HIS A 20 -0.98 6.16 6.64
N LEU A 21 -1.09 4.86 6.35
CA LEU A 21 -1.98 3.94 7.06
C LEU A 21 -1.11 2.92 7.80
N LEU A 22 -0.77 3.23 9.05
CA LEU A 22 0.16 2.44 9.87
C LEU A 22 -0.55 1.55 10.88
N SER A 23 -1.81 1.85 11.20
CA SER A 23 -2.67 1.06 12.07
C SER A 23 -4.14 1.22 11.67
N ILE A 24 -4.94 0.19 11.85
CA ILE A 24 -6.39 0.29 11.71
C ILE A 24 -7.00 1.16 12.84
N ALA A 25 -6.34 1.22 13.99
CA ALA A 25 -6.77 2.07 15.09
C ALA A 25 -6.71 3.58 14.76
N ASP A 26 -5.95 3.95 13.72
CA ASP A 26 -5.86 5.33 13.25
C ASP A 26 -7.09 5.75 12.42
N LEU A 27 -7.93 4.80 11.97
CA LEU A 27 -9.10 5.08 11.14
C LEU A 27 -10.30 5.46 12.00
N ILE A 28 -10.93 6.58 11.65
CA ILE A 28 -12.24 6.92 12.17
C ILE A 28 -13.35 6.27 11.30
N ARG A 29 -14.59 6.27 11.79
CA ARG A 29 -15.72 5.65 11.10
C ARG A 29 -15.88 6.15 9.66
N ASP A 30 -15.78 7.46 9.46
CA ASP A 30 -15.93 8.08 8.14
C ASP A 30 -14.87 7.61 7.15
N ASP A 31 -13.63 7.40 7.61
CA ASP A 31 -12.55 6.85 6.77
C ASP A 31 -12.91 5.43 6.31
N VAL A 32 -13.40 4.59 7.22
CA VAL A 32 -13.82 3.22 6.91
C VAL A 32 -14.97 3.22 5.91
N GLU A 33 -15.98 4.06 6.11
CA GLU A 33 -17.13 4.16 5.20
C GLU A 33 -16.71 4.63 3.80
N ARG A 34 -15.78 5.58 3.71
CA ARG A 34 -15.19 6.05 2.43
C ARG A 34 -14.38 4.97 1.74
N LEU A 35 -13.54 4.24 2.47
CA LEU A 35 -12.78 3.11 1.92
C LEU A 35 -13.70 2.02 1.38
N LEU A 36 -14.76 1.67 2.10
CA LEU A 36 -15.74 0.69 1.65
C LEU A 36 -16.56 1.17 0.43
N ALA A 37 -16.89 2.46 0.37
CA ALA A 37 -17.57 3.04 -0.79
C ALA A 37 -16.65 2.98 -2.03
N THR A 38 -15.38 3.34 -1.89
CA THR A 38 -14.37 3.27 -2.93
C THR A 38 -14.15 1.83 -3.40
N ALA A 39 -14.07 0.88 -2.46
CA ALA A 39 -13.94 -0.55 -2.79
C ALA A 39 -15.13 -1.06 -3.61
N ARG A 40 -16.37 -0.65 -3.27
CA ARG A 40 -17.57 -0.98 -4.05
C ARG A 40 -17.51 -0.40 -5.47
N SER A 41 -17.07 0.83 -5.62
CA SER A 41 -16.87 1.45 -6.94
C SER A 41 -15.87 0.66 -7.79
N PHE A 42 -14.75 0.23 -7.20
CA PHE A 42 -13.78 -0.60 -7.90
C PHE A 42 -14.31 -2.02 -8.20
N ALA A 43 -15.15 -2.60 -7.35
CA ALA A 43 -15.77 -3.91 -7.62
C ALA A 43 -16.59 -3.87 -8.92
N HIS A 44 -17.39 -2.84 -9.15
CA HIS A 44 -18.10 -2.67 -10.43
C HIS A 44 -17.19 -2.56 -11.64
N SER A 45 -16.00 -1.99 -11.47
CA SER A 45 -15.03 -1.90 -12.56
C SER A 45 -14.51 -3.27 -12.99
N GLN A 46 -14.53 -4.27 -12.10
CA GLN A 46 -14.06 -5.63 -12.37
C GLN A 46 -15.04 -6.45 -13.24
N GLU A 47 -16.28 -6.01 -13.38
CA GLU A 47 -17.30 -6.62 -14.23
C GLU A 47 -17.11 -6.25 -15.71
N ARG A 48 -16.28 -5.24 -16.01
CA ARG A 48 -16.02 -4.77 -17.38
C ARG A 48 -15.08 -5.73 -18.13
N GLU A 49 -15.18 -5.73 -19.43
CA GLU A 49 -14.24 -6.44 -20.31
C GLU A 49 -12.79 -5.94 -20.07
N ASN A 50 -12.59 -4.63 -20.09
CA ASN A 50 -11.31 -4.02 -19.70
C ASN A 50 -11.35 -3.65 -18.21
N LYS A 51 -10.63 -4.44 -17.40
CA LYS A 51 -10.53 -4.29 -15.94
C LYS A 51 -9.45 -3.31 -15.50
N LYS A 52 -8.68 -2.72 -16.44
CA LYS A 52 -7.66 -1.73 -16.13
C LYS A 52 -8.23 -0.32 -16.08
N LEU A 53 -7.85 0.41 -15.05
CA LEU A 53 -8.17 1.82 -14.85
C LEU A 53 -6.86 2.63 -14.83
N PRO A 54 -6.82 3.83 -15.42
CA PRO A 54 -5.60 4.63 -15.47
C PRO A 54 -5.32 5.44 -14.20
N THR A 55 -5.98 5.10 -13.09
CA THR A 55 -5.99 5.90 -11.84
C THR A 55 -4.60 6.13 -11.25
N LEU A 56 -3.72 5.12 -11.32
CA LEU A 56 -2.35 5.17 -10.78
C LEU A 56 -1.27 5.07 -11.87
N ARG A 57 -1.59 5.49 -13.10
CA ARG A 57 -0.61 5.47 -14.19
C ARG A 57 0.59 6.35 -13.84
N GLY A 58 1.81 5.83 -14.02
CA GLY A 58 3.06 6.50 -13.71
C GLY A 58 3.39 6.56 -12.22
N ARG A 59 2.63 5.84 -11.37
CA ARG A 59 2.92 5.68 -9.95
C ARG A 59 3.66 4.37 -9.71
N LEU A 60 4.62 4.38 -8.79
CA LEU A 60 5.38 3.20 -8.36
C LEU A 60 4.92 2.71 -7.00
N ILE A 61 4.55 1.42 -6.93
CA ILE A 61 4.13 0.78 -5.68
C ILE A 61 5.12 -0.34 -5.34
N LEU A 62 5.77 -0.23 -4.18
CA LEU A 62 6.65 -1.26 -3.65
C LEU A 62 5.90 -2.13 -2.65
N ASN A 63 5.89 -3.46 -2.87
CA ASN A 63 5.38 -4.45 -1.94
C ASN A 63 6.55 -5.10 -1.20
N VAL A 64 6.73 -4.75 0.08
CA VAL A 64 7.87 -5.19 0.90
C VAL A 64 7.39 -6.17 1.96
N PHE A 65 7.62 -7.46 1.73
CA PHE A 65 7.06 -8.54 2.55
C PHE A 65 8.18 -9.35 3.21
N TYR A 66 8.39 -9.11 4.50
CA TYR A 66 9.32 -9.86 5.35
C TYR A 66 8.73 -11.17 5.89
N GLU A 67 7.41 -11.31 5.85
CA GLU A 67 6.72 -12.56 6.16
C GLU A 67 6.09 -13.13 4.89
N SER A 68 6.14 -14.44 4.73
CA SER A 68 5.48 -15.13 3.62
C SER A 68 3.97 -14.87 3.64
N SER A 69 3.45 -14.28 2.60
CA SER A 69 2.02 -14.00 2.43
C SER A 69 1.63 -13.89 0.97
N THR A 70 1.43 -15.04 0.34
CA THR A 70 1.06 -15.10 -1.07
C THR A 70 -0.24 -14.35 -1.34
N ARG A 71 -1.29 -14.56 -0.54
CA ARG A 71 -2.58 -13.91 -0.75
C ARG A 71 -2.51 -12.39 -0.67
N THR A 72 -1.92 -11.86 0.40
CA THR A 72 -1.86 -10.41 0.62
C THR A 72 -0.98 -9.73 -0.42
N SER A 73 0.23 -10.25 -0.64
CA SER A 73 1.17 -9.71 -1.63
C SER A 73 0.57 -9.71 -3.04
N SER A 74 -0.06 -10.83 -3.46
CA SER A 74 -0.72 -10.91 -4.77
C SER A 74 -1.94 -9.98 -4.89
N SER A 75 -2.67 -9.74 -3.79
CA SER A 75 -3.82 -8.82 -3.80
C SER A 75 -3.38 -7.38 -4.06
N PHE A 76 -2.35 -6.91 -3.36
CA PHE A 76 -1.81 -5.56 -3.57
C PHE A 76 -1.19 -5.41 -4.97
N GLU A 77 -0.43 -6.40 -5.42
CA GLU A 77 0.19 -6.39 -6.75
C GLU A 77 -0.88 -6.36 -7.85
N LEU A 78 -1.92 -7.20 -7.73
CA LEU A 78 -3.01 -7.23 -8.70
C LEU A 78 -3.81 -5.92 -8.71
N ALA A 79 -4.10 -5.35 -7.53
CA ALA A 79 -4.80 -4.08 -7.41
C ALA A 79 -4.02 -2.95 -8.09
N ALA A 80 -2.72 -2.84 -7.81
CA ALA A 80 -1.85 -1.85 -8.42
C ALA A 80 -1.81 -1.98 -9.96
N LYS A 81 -1.62 -3.19 -10.48
CA LYS A 81 -1.63 -3.46 -11.93
C LYS A 81 -2.97 -3.13 -12.58
N ARG A 82 -4.08 -3.37 -11.89
CA ARG A 82 -5.42 -3.00 -12.40
C ARG A 82 -5.67 -1.50 -12.39
N LEU A 83 -5.00 -0.78 -11.51
CA LEU A 83 -5.01 0.68 -11.48
C LEU A 83 -3.93 1.31 -12.39
N SER A 84 -3.21 0.49 -13.16
CA SER A 84 -2.15 0.89 -14.11
C SER A 84 -0.90 1.48 -13.44
N ALA A 85 -0.63 1.12 -12.18
CA ALA A 85 0.63 1.43 -11.52
C ALA A 85 1.73 0.45 -11.94
N ASP A 86 2.98 0.91 -11.84
CA ASP A 86 4.15 0.07 -11.84
C ASP A 86 4.31 -0.59 -10.46
N THR A 87 4.74 -1.85 -10.43
CA THR A 87 4.86 -2.59 -9.17
C THR A 87 6.18 -3.31 -9.07
N MET A 88 6.77 -3.29 -7.88
CA MET A 88 7.91 -4.11 -7.52
C MET A 88 7.59 -4.85 -6.21
N THR A 89 7.78 -6.16 -6.20
CA THR A 89 7.58 -6.99 -5.00
C THR A 89 8.91 -7.52 -4.50
N LEU A 90 9.23 -7.17 -3.26
CA LEU A 90 10.43 -7.57 -2.54
C LEU A 90 10.06 -8.56 -1.44
N LYS A 91 10.69 -9.72 -1.44
CA LYS A 91 10.53 -10.75 -0.42
C LYS A 91 11.84 -10.88 0.36
N SER A 92 11.75 -11.10 1.68
CA SER A 92 12.94 -11.17 2.54
C SER A 92 13.83 -12.39 2.28
N ILE A 93 13.30 -13.46 1.71
CA ILE A 93 14.06 -14.68 1.46
C ILE A 93 15.12 -14.42 0.38
N GLY A 94 16.40 -14.43 0.77
CA GLY A 94 17.55 -14.18 -0.12
C GLY A 94 17.83 -12.70 -0.40
N SER A 95 17.23 -11.79 0.37
CA SER A 95 17.47 -10.35 0.27
C SER A 95 18.64 -9.89 1.15
N SER A 96 19.01 -8.62 1.05
CA SER A 96 20.06 -7.98 1.86
C SER A 96 19.86 -8.11 3.37
N VAL A 97 18.61 -8.36 3.82
CA VAL A 97 18.24 -8.57 5.23
C VAL A 97 18.92 -9.81 5.81
N ASP A 98 19.06 -10.89 5.04
CA ASP A 98 19.80 -12.10 5.46
C ASP A 98 21.30 -11.82 5.64
N LYS A 99 21.80 -10.67 5.14
CA LYS A 99 23.17 -10.19 5.28
C LYS A 99 23.37 -9.21 6.45
N GLY A 100 22.35 -8.99 7.30
CA GLY A 100 22.44 -8.11 8.46
C GLY A 100 22.19 -6.63 8.17
N GLU A 101 21.65 -6.28 7.01
CA GLU A 101 21.23 -4.91 6.70
C GLU A 101 20.07 -4.47 7.62
N SER A 102 20.15 -3.27 8.17
CA SER A 102 19.06 -2.75 9.02
C SER A 102 17.83 -2.38 8.19
N LEU A 103 16.64 -2.51 8.78
CA LEU A 103 15.39 -2.08 8.14
C LEU A 103 15.44 -0.60 7.73
N LYS A 104 16.16 0.24 8.49
CA LYS A 104 16.34 1.64 8.16
C LYS A 104 17.15 1.83 6.87
N ASP A 105 18.23 1.11 6.72
CA ASP A 105 19.08 1.20 5.51
C ASP A 105 18.34 0.67 4.29
N THR A 106 17.60 -0.45 4.47
CA THR A 106 16.71 -0.96 3.43
C THR A 106 15.66 0.08 3.04
N ALA A 107 15.03 0.77 4.02
CA ALA A 107 14.02 1.78 3.74
C ALA A 107 14.61 2.97 2.95
N ILE A 108 15.83 3.43 3.31
CA ILE A 108 16.53 4.49 2.58
C ILE A 108 16.83 4.04 1.15
N THR A 109 17.32 2.83 0.97
CA THR A 109 17.63 2.26 -0.35
C THR A 109 16.37 2.18 -1.22
N LEU A 110 15.25 1.72 -0.64
CA LEU A 110 13.97 1.66 -1.34
C LEU A 110 13.41 3.05 -1.65
N GLY A 111 13.64 4.03 -0.78
CA GLY A 111 13.29 5.43 -0.99
C GLY A 111 13.98 6.03 -2.22
N ALA A 112 15.20 5.57 -2.55
CA ALA A 112 15.94 6.04 -3.72
C ALA A 112 15.29 5.65 -5.06
N TYR A 113 14.35 4.70 -5.08
CA TYR A 113 13.52 4.41 -6.26
C TYR A 113 12.36 5.40 -6.45
N ASP A 114 12.21 6.37 -5.56
CA ASP A 114 11.15 7.38 -5.56
C ASP A 114 9.73 6.75 -5.65
N PRO A 115 9.40 5.79 -4.76
CA PRO A 115 8.09 5.17 -4.80
C PRO A 115 7.00 6.10 -4.27
N ASP A 116 5.81 6.03 -4.87
CA ASP A 116 4.63 6.73 -4.36
C ASP A 116 4.05 6.02 -3.14
N VAL A 117 4.07 4.69 -3.14
CA VAL A 117 3.51 3.87 -2.05
C VAL A 117 4.45 2.72 -1.71
N ILE A 118 4.64 2.49 -0.41
CA ILE A 118 5.29 1.28 0.13
C ILE A 118 4.28 0.51 0.96
N VAL A 119 3.91 -0.68 0.52
CA VAL A 119 3.12 -1.64 1.30
C VAL A 119 4.09 -2.52 2.07
N ILE A 120 4.10 -2.43 3.40
CA ILE A 120 5.03 -3.19 4.23
C ILE A 120 4.33 -4.22 5.11
N ARG A 121 4.87 -5.43 5.13
CA ARG A 121 4.54 -6.47 6.10
C ARG A 121 5.80 -6.96 6.78
N HIS A 122 5.88 -6.72 8.10
CA HIS A 122 7.07 -7.02 8.90
C HIS A 122 6.68 -7.68 10.23
N PRO A 123 7.49 -8.64 10.76
CA PRO A 123 7.20 -9.29 12.04
C PRO A 123 7.42 -8.38 13.26
N GLN A 124 8.27 -7.38 13.15
CA GLN A 124 8.57 -6.46 14.25
C GLN A 124 7.53 -5.35 14.36
N ILE A 125 7.12 -5.09 15.59
CA ILE A 125 6.29 -3.91 15.94
C ILE A 125 7.09 -2.64 15.65
N GLY A 126 6.43 -1.61 15.11
CA GLY A 126 7.06 -0.32 14.79
C GLY A 126 7.81 -0.29 13.45
N ALA A 127 7.92 -1.41 12.74
CA ALA A 127 8.57 -1.43 11.43
C ALA A 127 7.90 -0.49 10.40
N PRO A 128 6.57 -0.47 10.23
CA PRO A 128 5.91 0.48 9.32
C PRO A 128 6.18 1.94 9.70
N GLN A 129 6.18 2.27 10.99
CA GLN A 129 6.49 3.61 11.50
C GLN A 129 7.93 4.03 11.19
N LEU A 130 8.87 3.09 11.29
CA LEU A 130 10.27 3.33 10.95
C LEU A 130 10.41 3.64 9.46
N VAL A 131 9.78 2.84 8.59
CA VAL A 131 9.79 3.07 7.14
C VAL A 131 9.14 4.40 6.79
N ALA A 132 8.01 4.74 7.40
CA ALA A 132 7.32 6.00 7.19
C ALA A 132 8.17 7.24 7.55
N ARG A 133 9.10 7.10 8.51
CA ARG A 133 10.05 8.18 8.88
C ARG A 133 11.29 8.23 8.00
N ALA A 134 11.60 7.14 7.31
CA ALA A 134 12.82 7.01 6.52
C ALA A 134 12.59 7.28 5.02
N THR A 135 11.34 7.43 4.57
CA THR A 135 10.99 7.62 3.16
C THR A 135 9.97 8.74 2.98
N GLU A 136 9.91 9.31 1.78
CA GLU A 136 8.87 10.25 1.39
C GLU A 136 7.60 9.58 0.84
N ALA A 137 7.61 8.27 0.65
CA ALA A 137 6.49 7.49 0.15
C ALA A 137 5.32 7.43 1.14
N HIS A 138 4.11 7.22 0.65
CA HIS A 138 3.00 6.78 1.49
C HIS A 138 3.25 5.36 1.97
N VAL A 139 3.15 5.10 3.27
CA VAL A 139 3.36 3.76 3.83
C VAL A 139 2.06 3.17 4.28
N GLU A 140 1.80 1.92 3.86
CA GLU A 140 0.62 1.14 4.19
C GLU A 140 1.00 -0.20 4.80
N ILE A 141 0.27 -0.62 5.83
CA ILE A 141 0.46 -1.94 6.43
C ILE A 141 -0.13 -3.04 5.53
N GLY A 142 0.69 -4.00 5.15
CA GLY A 142 0.28 -5.21 4.39
C GLY A 142 -0.50 -6.24 5.23
N ARG A 143 -0.76 -5.95 6.50
CA ARG A 143 -1.58 -6.73 7.43
C ARG A 143 -1.92 -5.89 8.65
N ALA A 144 -3.19 -5.88 9.04
CA ALA A 144 -3.57 -5.49 10.38
C ALA A 144 -2.99 -6.51 11.37
N SER A 145 -1.93 -6.15 12.08
CA SER A 145 -1.37 -6.99 13.12
C SER A 145 -2.31 -6.97 14.32
N CYS A 146 -2.94 -8.10 14.65
CA CYS A 146 -3.65 -8.27 15.92
C CYS A 146 -2.70 -8.29 17.14
N ARG A 147 -1.44 -7.92 17.00
CA ARG A 147 -0.43 -7.92 18.06
C ARG A 147 -0.12 -6.54 18.62
N GLU A 148 -0.90 -5.52 18.34
CA GLU A 148 -0.96 -4.33 19.18
C GLU A 148 -1.75 -4.67 20.46
N ARG A 149 -1.21 -5.57 21.28
CA ARG A 149 -1.59 -5.59 22.69
C ARG A 149 -0.64 -4.65 23.43
N VAL A 150 -1.24 -3.59 23.88
CA VAL A 150 -0.74 -2.72 24.94
C VAL A 150 -0.28 -3.56 26.14
#